data_802d7abc15e552819169b82c7b32fb62
#
_entry.id   802d7abc15e552819169b82c7b32fb62
#
_cell.length_a   1.000
_cell.length_b   1.000
_cell.length_c   1.000
_cell.angle_alpha   90.00
_cell.angle_beta   90.00
_cell.angle_gamma   90.00
#
_symmetry.space_group_name_H-M   'P 1'
#
loop_
_entity.id
_entity.type
_entity.pdbx_description
1 polymer ?
#
loop_
_entity_poly.entity_id
_entity_poly.type
_entity_poly.pdbx_seq_one_letter_code
_entity_poly.pdbx_strand_id
1 'polypeptide(L)'
;METALPGLLLYPDFIDEAREQQLLNEIDAQIWIVDYARRLQYYGYRNELDEPYDLINFPVPMPPLMLQLSQEIVEQQILILQPDQVIINEYVPGEGIKPHKDRAYYENQICGINLGSSCIMRFIKGKNLEIIDVEIPRRSMYIMQDDARKKWKHGIPPRKKDVVDGNVQHRERRVSITYRKVKPGKVHPINPEGKVAKLLQEKFNISPELITDQS
;
A
#
# COMPACT_ATOMS: atom_id res chain seq x y z
N MET A 1 -5.33 9.71 -16.00
CA MET A 1 -6.68 10.28 -16.25
C MET A 1 -7.34 10.59 -14.92
N GLU A 2 -8.02 11.75 -14.80
CA GLU A 2 -8.91 11.99 -13.66
C GLU A 2 -10.10 11.04 -13.73
N THR A 3 -10.49 10.50 -12.59
CA THR A 3 -11.70 9.68 -12.46
C THR A 3 -12.90 10.57 -12.09
N ALA A 4 -14.10 9.99 -11.98
CA ALA A 4 -15.26 10.70 -11.46
C ALA A 4 -15.10 11.15 -9.98
N LEU A 5 -14.09 10.66 -9.27
CA LEU A 5 -13.76 11.01 -7.88
C LEU A 5 -12.65 12.08 -7.88
N PRO A 6 -12.93 13.35 -7.49
CA PRO A 6 -11.91 14.38 -7.42
C PRO A 6 -10.72 14.00 -6.55
N GLY A 7 -9.52 14.13 -7.10
CA GLY A 7 -8.27 13.76 -6.43
C GLY A 7 -7.89 12.29 -6.55
N LEU A 8 -8.64 11.49 -7.32
CA LEU A 8 -8.24 10.14 -7.71
C LEU A 8 -7.80 10.14 -9.17
N LEU A 9 -6.52 9.91 -9.41
CA LEU A 9 -5.95 9.73 -10.74
C LEU A 9 -5.73 8.24 -11.01
N LEU A 10 -6.06 7.76 -12.19
CA LEU A 10 -5.88 6.36 -12.61
C LEU A 10 -5.07 6.32 -13.91
N TYR A 11 -4.07 5.46 -13.95
CA TYR A 11 -3.18 5.19 -15.08
C TYR A 11 -3.30 3.70 -15.44
N PRO A 12 -4.24 3.31 -16.31
CA PRO A 12 -4.33 1.94 -16.81
C PRO A 12 -3.06 1.55 -17.56
N ASP A 13 -2.74 0.25 -17.56
CA ASP A 13 -1.55 -0.30 -18.25
C ASP A 13 -0.26 0.49 -17.99
N PHE A 14 -0.08 0.95 -16.74
CA PHE A 14 1.09 1.74 -16.32
C PHE A 14 2.39 0.94 -16.43
N ILE A 15 2.33 -0.35 -16.20
CA ILE A 15 3.42 -1.29 -16.42
C ILE A 15 2.99 -2.39 -17.38
N ASP A 16 3.94 -2.93 -18.12
CA ASP A 16 3.72 -4.08 -18.98
C ASP A 16 3.74 -5.41 -18.21
N GLU A 17 3.46 -6.50 -18.89
CA GLU A 17 3.41 -7.83 -18.30
C GLU A 17 4.78 -8.30 -17.79
N ALA A 18 5.86 -7.97 -18.52
CA ALA A 18 7.21 -8.35 -18.15
C ALA A 18 7.63 -7.66 -16.84
N ARG A 19 7.34 -6.37 -16.69
CA ARG A 19 7.61 -5.60 -15.47
C ARG A 19 6.77 -6.10 -14.30
N GLU A 20 5.49 -6.41 -14.52
CA GLU A 20 4.63 -7.02 -13.52
C GLU A 20 5.22 -8.33 -13.00
N GLN A 21 5.65 -9.22 -13.90
CA GLN A 21 6.24 -10.51 -13.50
C GLN A 21 7.53 -10.32 -12.71
N GLN A 22 8.40 -9.39 -13.10
CA GLN A 22 9.62 -9.07 -12.37
C GLN A 22 9.30 -8.59 -10.94
N LEU A 23 8.33 -7.67 -10.78
CA LEU A 23 7.90 -7.17 -9.47
C LEU A 23 7.29 -8.28 -8.61
N LEU A 24 6.43 -9.12 -9.17
CA LEU A 24 5.85 -10.26 -8.44
C LEU A 24 6.92 -11.24 -7.98
N ASN A 25 7.91 -11.56 -8.82
CA ASN A 25 9.02 -12.43 -8.46
C ASN A 25 9.86 -11.82 -7.33
N GLU A 26 10.18 -10.53 -7.41
CA GLU A 26 10.91 -9.84 -6.33
C GLU A 26 10.11 -9.84 -5.02
N ILE A 27 8.81 -9.53 -5.07
CA ILE A 27 7.91 -9.54 -3.91
C ILE A 27 7.81 -10.93 -3.29
N ASP A 28 7.65 -11.98 -4.11
CA ASP A 28 7.49 -13.35 -3.63
C ASP A 28 8.79 -13.94 -3.05
N ALA A 29 9.94 -13.40 -3.42
CA ALA A 29 11.22 -13.74 -2.82
C ALA A 29 11.44 -13.11 -1.43
N GLN A 30 10.62 -12.14 -1.02
CA GLN A 30 10.74 -11.48 0.28
C GLN A 30 9.90 -12.16 1.37
N ILE A 31 10.19 -11.81 2.62
CA ILE A 31 9.50 -12.34 3.80
C ILE A 31 8.09 -11.77 3.90
N TRP A 32 7.10 -12.65 3.92
CA TRP A 32 5.72 -12.29 4.19
C TRP A 32 5.41 -12.31 5.69
N ILE A 33 4.71 -11.29 6.14
CA ILE A 33 4.24 -11.14 7.52
C ILE A 33 2.72 -11.37 7.53
N VAL A 34 2.24 -12.18 8.46
CA VAL A 34 0.81 -12.42 8.68
C VAL A 34 0.40 -11.67 9.94
N ASP A 35 0.05 -10.38 9.81
CA ASP A 35 -0.39 -9.54 10.93
C ASP A 35 -1.92 -9.46 11.05
N TYR A 36 -2.60 -9.68 9.94
CA TYR A 36 -4.05 -9.56 9.79
C TYR A 36 -4.59 -10.77 9.03
N ALA A 37 -5.79 -10.66 8.48
CA ALA A 37 -6.41 -11.72 7.67
C ALA A 37 -5.64 -12.03 6.37
N ARG A 38 -4.65 -11.23 5.98
CA ARG A 38 -3.87 -11.34 4.74
C ARG A 38 -2.37 -11.21 4.99
N ARG A 39 -1.57 -11.59 3.99
CA ARG A 39 -0.12 -11.42 4.03
C ARG A 39 0.27 -9.99 3.65
N LEU A 40 1.33 -9.50 4.30
CA LEU A 40 1.84 -8.12 4.16
C LEU A 40 3.37 -8.13 4.10
N GLN A 41 3.92 -7.08 3.50
CA GLN A 41 5.34 -6.71 3.64
C GLN A 41 5.42 -5.22 3.94
N TYR A 42 6.41 -4.82 4.74
CA TYR A 42 6.66 -3.43 5.14
C TYR A 42 8.09 -3.06 4.84
N TYR A 43 8.30 -1.85 4.31
CA TYR A 43 9.61 -1.29 4.01
C TYR A 43 9.66 0.18 4.41
N GLY A 44 10.79 0.59 5.00
CA GLY A 44 11.05 1.95 5.44
C GLY A 44 10.38 2.29 6.76
N TYR A 45 9.06 2.28 6.84
CA TYR A 45 8.31 2.61 8.06
C TYR A 45 7.15 1.64 8.30
N ARG A 46 6.86 1.42 9.58
CA ARG A 46 5.75 0.58 10.03
C ARG A 46 5.06 1.20 11.23
N ASN A 47 3.77 0.96 11.40
CA ASN A 47 3.06 1.26 12.64
C ASN A 47 3.47 0.28 13.73
N GLU A 48 3.70 0.78 14.94
CA GLU A 48 3.83 -0.07 16.12
C GLU A 48 2.50 -0.81 16.36
N LEU A 49 2.57 -2.12 16.65
CA LEU A 49 1.36 -2.94 16.80
C LEU A 49 0.63 -2.67 18.12
N ASP A 50 1.38 -2.29 19.16
CA ASP A 50 0.85 -2.00 20.48
C ASP A 50 0.42 -0.53 20.63
N GLU A 51 0.99 0.36 19.82
CA GLU A 51 0.70 1.79 19.78
C GLU A 51 0.25 2.19 18.36
N PRO A 52 -1.05 2.09 18.04
CA PRO A 52 -1.56 2.21 16.66
C PRO A 52 -1.38 3.59 16.02
N TYR A 53 -0.89 4.57 16.75
CA TYR A 53 -0.63 5.93 16.27
C TYR A 53 0.85 6.22 16.05
N ASP A 54 1.74 5.35 16.51
CA ASP A 54 3.17 5.54 16.39
C ASP A 54 3.70 4.90 15.11
N LEU A 55 4.51 5.65 14.41
CA LEU A 55 5.22 5.22 13.23
C LEU A 55 6.70 5.04 13.61
N ILE A 56 7.24 3.89 13.31
CA ILE A 56 8.63 3.55 13.59
C ILE A 56 9.41 3.37 12.28
N ASN A 57 10.71 3.63 12.33
CA ASN A 57 11.60 3.23 11.24
C ASN A 57 11.72 1.71 11.25
N PHE A 58 11.27 1.07 10.16
CA PHE A 58 11.34 -0.38 10.00
C PHE A 58 12.59 -0.71 9.17
N PRO A 59 13.65 -1.27 9.77
CA PRO A 59 14.99 -1.34 9.17
C PRO A 59 15.12 -2.45 8.10
N VAL A 60 14.06 -2.68 7.34
CA VAL A 60 14.06 -3.58 6.18
C VAL A 60 14.12 -2.70 4.94
N PRO A 61 15.20 -2.79 4.14
CA PRO A 61 15.35 -1.96 2.96
C PRO A 61 14.32 -2.31 1.89
N MET A 62 13.87 -1.28 1.17
CA MET A 62 13.00 -1.47 0.02
C MET A 62 13.74 -2.27 -1.07
N PRO A 63 13.12 -3.34 -1.61
CA PRO A 63 13.71 -4.11 -2.70
C PRO A 63 14.03 -3.26 -3.94
N PRO A 64 15.11 -3.59 -4.69
CA PRO A 64 15.63 -2.74 -5.75
C PRO A 64 14.64 -2.36 -6.84
N LEU A 65 13.83 -3.30 -7.35
CA LEU A 65 12.86 -3.00 -8.40
C LEU A 65 11.72 -2.10 -7.91
N MET A 66 11.28 -2.26 -6.66
CA MET A 66 10.28 -1.38 -6.06
C MET A 66 10.85 0.03 -5.82
N LEU A 67 12.11 0.14 -5.39
CA LEU A 67 12.77 1.43 -5.25
C LEU A 67 12.92 2.12 -6.61
N GLN A 68 13.43 1.40 -7.62
CA GLN A 68 13.56 1.90 -8.98
C GLN A 68 12.21 2.38 -9.53
N LEU A 69 11.13 1.60 -9.38
CA LEU A 69 9.81 1.99 -9.85
C LEU A 69 9.33 3.29 -9.20
N SER A 70 9.57 3.46 -7.89
CA SER A 70 9.19 4.70 -7.21
C SER A 70 9.99 5.92 -7.69
N GLN A 71 11.27 5.74 -8.02
CA GLN A 71 12.13 6.78 -8.62
C GLN A 71 11.64 7.17 -10.02
N GLU A 72 11.34 6.19 -10.87
CA GLU A 72 10.78 6.40 -12.20
C GLU A 72 9.47 7.22 -12.16
N ILE A 73 8.60 6.96 -11.18
CA ILE A 73 7.33 7.69 -10.98
C ILE A 73 7.59 9.15 -10.56
N VAL A 74 8.61 9.39 -9.75
CA VAL A 74 9.01 10.75 -9.34
C VAL A 74 9.67 11.50 -10.51
N GLU A 75 10.56 10.86 -11.26
CA GLU A 75 11.22 11.42 -12.43
C GLU A 75 10.21 11.83 -13.52
N GLN A 76 9.13 11.07 -13.67
CA GLN A 76 8.00 11.41 -14.54
C GLN A 76 7.09 12.51 -13.97
N GLN A 77 7.41 13.07 -12.81
CA GLN A 77 6.64 14.12 -12.11
C GLN A 77 5.19 13.72 -11.77
N ILE A 78 4.90 12.43 -11.68
CA ILE A 78 3.61 11.91 -11.26
C ILE A 78 3.50 11.95 -9.72
N LEU A 79 4.57 11.57 -9.01
CA LEU A 79 4.73 11.84 -7.59
C LEU A 79 5.65 13.04 -7.38
N ILE A 80 5.28 13.92 -6.45
CA ILE A 80 6.06 15.13 -6.13
C ILE A 80 7.25 14.80 -5.22
N LEU A 81 7.07 13.83 -4.33
CA LEU A 81 8.07 13.46 -3.31
C LEU A 81 8.44 11.98 -3.44
N GLN A 82 9.74 11.70 -3.27
CA GLN A 82 10.23 10.31 -3.21
C GLN A 82 9.59 9.59 -2.01
N PRO A 83 8.88 8.48 -2.23
CA PRO A 83 8.36 7.65 -1.16
C PRO A 83 9.47 7.08 -0.28
N ASP A 84 9.20 6.98 1.00
CA ASP A 84 10.08 6.37 2.00
C ASP A 84 9.38 5.26 2.80
N GLN A 85 8.11 5.01 2.51
CA GLN A 85 7.34 3.92 3.10
C GLN A 85 6.61 3.14 2.01
N VAL A 86 6.72 1.82 2.07
CA VAL A 86 5.96 0.90 1.20
C VAL A 86 5.27 -0.17 2.03
N ILE A 87 4.02 -0.42 1.71
CA ILE A 87 3.29 -1.61 2.18
C ILE A 87 2.86 -2.43 0.98
N ILE A 88 3.22 -3.71 0.99
CA ILE A 88 2.67 -4.69 0.06
C ILE A 88 1.51 -5.39 0.75
N ASN A 89 0.37 -5.45 0.08
CA ASN A 89 -0.78 -6.23 0.52
C ASN A 89 -1.11 -7.30 -0.52
N GLU A 90 -1.21 -8.54 -0.07
CA GLU A 90 -1.75 -9.61 -0.90
C GLU A 90 -3.21 -9.87 -0.55
N TYR A 91 -4.02 -10.11 -1.58
CA TYR A 91 -5.42 -10.50 -1.47
C TYR A 91 -5.68 -11.74 -2.31
N VAL A 92 -6.23 -12.77 -1.71
CA VAL A 92 -6.79 -13.91 -2.43
C VAL A 92 -8.31 -13.72 -2.67
N PRO A 93 -8.94 -14.44 -3.59
CA PRO A 93 -10.38 -14.32 -3.85
C PRO A 93 -11.22 -14.47 -2.59
N GLY A 94 -12.04 -13.47 -2.30
CA GLY A 94 -12.86 -13.40 -1.08
C GLY A 94 -12.29 -12.46 -0.01
N GLU A 95 -11.05 -12.06 -0.11
CA GLU A 95 -10.45 -11.09 0.81
C GLU A 95 -10.71 -9.64 0.38
N GLY A 96 -10.56 -8.75 1.35
CA GLY A 96 -10.72 -7.31 1.16
C GLY A 96 -10.12 -6.51 2.29
N ILE A 97 -10.38 -5.21 2.28
CA ILE A 97 -10.00 -4.30 3.36
C ILE A 97 -11.17 -3.38 3.68
N LYS A 98 -11.46 -3.23 4.98
CA LYS A 98 -12.54 -2.35 5.44
C LYS A 98 -12.28 -0.90 5.01
N PRO A 99 -13.34 -0.12 4.71
CA PRO A 99 -13.20 1.29 4.36
C PRO A 99 -12.49 2.08 5.46
N HIS A 100 -11.36 2.69 5.09
CA HIS A 100 -10.50 3.49 5.97
C HIS A 100 -9.94 4.72 5.22
N LYS A 101 -9.35 5.63 5.95
CA LYS A 101 -8.47 6.67 5.42
C LYS A 101 -7.03 6.35 5.81
N ASP A 102 -6.09 6.62 4.93
CA ASP A 102 -4.68 6.59 5.32
C ASP A 102 -4.40 7.61 6.43
N ARG A 103 -3.43 7.31 7.28
CA ARG A 103 -3.09 8.13 8.43
C ARG A 103 -2.62 9.54 8.04
N ALA A 104 -2.88 10.51 8.91
CA ALA A 104 -2.59 11.92 8.66
C ALA A 104 -1.08 12.26 8.64
N TYR A 105 -0.24 11.37 9.15
CA TYR A 105 1.21 11.53 9.12
C TYR A 105 1.86 11.22 7.78
N TYR A 106 1.13 10.71 6.79
CA TYR A 106 1.60 10.64 5.41
C TYR A 106 1.33 11.95 4.66
N GLU A 107 2.19 12.25 3.71
CA GLU A 107 2.00 13.37 2.78
C GLU A 107 0.74 13.21 1.91
N ASN A 108 0.45 14.23 1.10
CA ASN A 108 -0.83 14.31 0.40
C ASN A 108 -1.03 13.20 -0.64
N GLN A 109 0.02 12.77 -1.33
CA GLN A 109 -0.07 11.75 -2.36
C GLN A 109 0.17 10.36 -1.81
N ILE A 110 -0.74 9.44 -2.11
CA ILE A 110 -0.61 7.99 -1.89
C ILE A 110 -0.68 7.32 -3.25
N CYS A 111 0.37 6.59 -3.62
CA CYS A 111 0.43 5.88 -4.89
C CYS A 111 0.22 4.38 -4.69
N GLY A 112 -0.63 3.78 -5.49
CA GLY A 112 -0.83 2.34 -5.51
C GLY A 112 -0.57 1.72 -6.88
N ILE A 113 0.22 0.63 -6.93
CA ILE A 113 0.38 -0.20 -8.12
C ILE A 113 -0.40 -1.49 -7.93
N ASN A 114 -1.17 -1.87 -8.92
CA ASN A 114 -2.06 -3.02 -8.88
C ASN A 114 -1.55 -4.17 -9.75
N LEU A 115 -1.24 -5.31 -9.15
CA LEU A 115 -0.67 -6.47 -9.81
C LEU A 115 -1.59 -7.70 -9.68
N GLY A 116 -1.52 -8.60 -10.65
CA GLY A 116 -2.14 -9.93 -10.65
C GLY A 116 -3.62 -9.89 -11.06
N SER A 117 -4.48 -9.24 -10.30
CA SER A 117 -5.92 -9.19 -10.58
C SER A 117 -6.48 -7.78 -10.48
N SER A 118 -7.46 -7.45 -11.32
CA SER A 118 -8.30 -6.25 -11.13
C SER A 118 -9.15 -6.37 -9.87
N CYS A 119 -9.61 -5.24 -9.35
CA CYS A 119 -10.60 -5.21 -8.28
C CYS A 119 -11.43 -3.93 -8.32
N ILE A 120 -12.61 -3.96 -7.72
CA ILE A 120 -13.35 -2.73 -7.41
C ILE A 120 -12.85 -2.19 -6.07
N MET A 121 -12.37 -0.93 -6.09
CA MET A 121 -12.12 -0.13 -4.90
C MET A 121 -13.32 0.74 -4.62
N ARG A 122 -13.86 0.62 -3.41
CA ARG A 122 -15.03 1.36 -2.96
C ARG A 122 -14.62 2.58 -2.18
N PHE A 123 -15.09 3.74 -2.58
CA PHE A 123 -14.95 5.00 -1.87
C PHE A 123 -16.25 5.37 -1.19
N ILE A 124 -16.18 5.80 0.08
CA ILE A 124 -17.35 6.14 0.89
C ILE A 124 -17.12 7.48 1.59
N LYS A 125 -18.07 8.40 1.50
CA LYS A 125 -18.00 9.72 2.12
C LYS A 125 -19.27 10.08 2.88
N GLY A 126 -19.07 10.76 4.01
CA GLY A 126 -20.12 11.39 4.78
C GLY A 126 -21.07 10.46 5.52
N LYS A 127 -22.01 11.07 6.26
CA LYS A 127 -23.05 10.34 7.03
C LYS A 127 -24.10 9.70 6.12
N ASN A 128 -24.35 10.29 4.95
CA ASN A 128 -25.32 9.79 3.96
C ASN A 128 -24.75 8.65 3.09
N LEU A 129 -23.53 8.19 3.38
CA LEU A 129 -22.88 7.08 2.67
C LEU A 129 -22.86 7.26 1.15
N GLU A 130 -22.42 8.44 0.68
CA GLU A 130 -22.10 8.62 -0.73
C GLU A 130 -21.05 7.56 -1.13
N ILE A 131 -21.36 6.73 -2.12
CA ILE A 131 -20.55 5.60 -2.55
C ILE A 131 -20.16 5.77 -4.01
N ILE A 132 -18.86 5.64 -4.28
CA ILE A 132 -18.31 5.55 -5.64
C ILE A 132 -17.46 4.28 -5.70
N ASP A 133 -17.83 3.37 -6.60
CA ASP A 133 -17.04 2.18 -6.91
C ASP A 133 -16.18 2.49 -8.15
N VAL A 134 -14.87 2.27 -8.04
CA VAL A 134 -13.91 2.48 -9.11
C VAL A 134 -13.19 1.18 -9.40
N GLU A 135 -13.17 0.76 -10.64
CA GLU A 135 -12.33 -0.35 -11.07
C GLU A 135 -10.86 0.08 -11.03
N ILE A 136 -10.04 -0.75 -10.40
CA ILE A 136 -8.57 -0.66 -10.41
C ILE A 136 -8.08 -1.84 -11.25
N PRO A 137 -7.76 -1.62 -12.53
CA PRO A 137 -7.32 -2.67 -13.43
C PRO A 137 -5.99 -3.31 -13.01
N ARG A 138 -5.76 -4.56 -13.42
CA ARG A 138 -4.42 -5.17 -13.36
C ARG A 138 -3.41 -4.30 -14.11
N ARG A 139 -2.19 -4.21 -13.60
CA ARG A 139 -1.07 -3.40 -14.13
C ARG A 139 -1.32 -1.89 -14.13
N SER A 140 -2.35 -1.42 -13.45
CA SER A 140 -2.60 0.01 -13.30
C SER A 140 -1.85 0.61 -12.12
N MET A 141 -1.65 1.93 -12.21
CA MET A 141 -1.27 2.78 -11.09
C MET A 141 -2.42 3.74 -10.77
N TYR A 142 -2.61 4.04 -9.48
CA TYR A 142 -3.51 5.10 -9.04
C TYR A 142 -2.83 6.02 -8.03
N ILE A 143 -3.23 7.29 -8.04
CA ILE A 143 -2.83 8.28 -7.04
C ILE A 143 -4.08 8.75 -6.31
N MET A 144 -4.07 8.64 -4.99
CA MET A 144 -5.06 9.30 -4.13
C MET A 144 -4.43 10.55 -3.54
N GLN A 145 -5.03 11.69 -3.80
CA GLN A 145 -4.63 12.98 -3.25
C GLN A 145 -5.87 13.82 -2.90
N ASP A 146 -5.68 14.94 -2.21
CA ASP A 146 -6.71 15.94 -1.90
C ASP A 146 -8.04 15.34 -1.39
N ASP A 147 -9.13 15.49 -2.11
CA ASP A 147 -10.45 15.03 -1.69
C ASP A 147 -10.50 13.51 -1.56
N ALA A 148 -10.02 12.76 -2.55
CA ALA A 148 -9.99 11.30 -2.50
C ALA A 148 -9.22 10.79 -1.27
N ARG A 149 -8.10 11.45 -0.94
CA ARG A 149 -7.23 11.12 0.21
C ARG A 149 -7.85 11.57 1.54
N LYS A 150 -8.39 12.81 1.60
CA LYS A 150 -8.74 13.49 2.86
C LYS A 150 -10.20 13.32 3.25
N LYS A 151 -11.11 13.31 2.27
CA LYS A 151 -12.56 13.30 2.53
C LYS A 151 -13.20 11.93 2.42
N TRP A 152 -12.65 11.03 1.58
CA TRP A 152 -13.19 9.70 1.34
C TRP A 152 -12.47 8.62 2.14
N LYS A 153 -13.23 7.63 2.61
CA LYS A 153 -12.69 6.34 3.03
C LYS A 153 -12.62 5.46 1.79
N HIS A 154 -11.57 4.65 1.66
CA HIS A 154 -11.45 3.67 0.59
C HIS A 154 -11.28 2.28 1.18
N GLY A 155 -11.75 1.28 0.45
CA GLY A 155 -11.68 -0.13 0.84
C GLY A 155 -11.94 -1.05 -0.34
N ILE A 156 -11.70 -2.33 -0.15
CA ILE A 156 -11.97 -3.37 -1.14
C ILE A 156 -13.01 -4.31 -0.53
N PRO A 157 -14.23 -4.39 -1.09
CA PRO A 157 -15.24 -5.32 -0.60
C PRO A 157 -14.74 -6.78 -0.67
N PRO A 158 -14.95 -7.60 0.39
CA PRO A 158 -14.52 -8.99 0.40
C PRO A 158 -15.45 -9.84 -0.46
N ARG A 159 -15.05 -10.13 -1.69
CA ARG A 159 -15.83 -10.93 -2.65
C ARG A 159 -14.93 -11.64 -3.66
N LYS A 160 -15.44 -12.70 -4.29
CA LYS A 160 -14.69 -13.52 -5.24
C LYS A 160 -14.82 -13.04 -6.68
N LYS A 161 -15.77 -12.14 -6.95
CA LYS A 161 -16.02 -11.57 -8.29
C LYS A 161 -16.52 -10.13 -8.18
N ASP A 162 -16.20 -9.34 -9.17
CA ASP A 162 -16.71 -8.00 -9.37
C ASP A 162 -17.65 -7.98 -10.61
N VAL A 163 -18.44 -6.93 -10.73
CA VAL A 163 -19.23 -6.66 -11.94
C VAL A 163 -18.79 -5.30 -12.46
N VAL A 164 -18.27 -5.26 -13.67
CA VAL A 164 -17.81 -4.06 -14.36
C VAL A 164 -18.53 -3.98 -15.69
N ASP A 165 -19.23 -2.88 -15.95
CA ASP A 165 -20.03 -2.66 -17.17
C ASP A 165 -20.94 -3.84 -17.52
N GLY A 166 -21.56 -4.44 -16.49
CA GLY A 166 -22.46 -5.60 -16.63
C GLY A 166 -21.75 -6.95 -16.79
N ASN A 167 -20.43 -6.98 -16.91
CA ASN A 167 -19.64 -8.20 -17.07
C ASN A 167 -19.11 -8.70 -15.72
N VAL A 168 -19.19 -10.01 -15.50
CA VAL A 168 -18.63 -10.65 -14.30
C VAL A 168 -17.13 -10.88 -14.51
N GLN A 169 -16.34 -10.31 -13.62
CA GLN A 169 -14.89 -10.51 -13.54
C GLN A 169 -14.57 -11.32 -12.29
N HIS A 170 -13.99 -12.51 -12.45
CA HIS A 170 -13.49 -13.29 -11.31
C HIS A 170 -12.20 -12.69 -10.78
N ARG A 171 -12.10 -12.56 -9.46
CA ARG A 171 -10.85 -12.16 -8.81
C ARG A 171 -9.90 -13.33 -8.73
N GLU A 172 -8.65 -13.05 -8.98
CA GLU A 172 -7.53 -13.94 -8.76
C GLU A 172 -6.64 -13.38 -7.64
N ARG A 173 -5.44 -13.93 -7.47
CA ARG A 173 -4.45 -13.36 -6.57
C ARG A 173 -4.13 -11.92 -6.99
N ARG A 174 -4.32 -11.00 -6.07
CA ARG A 174 -4.01 -9.58 -6.26
C ARG A 174 -2.91 -9.15 -5.29
N VAL A 175 -1.91 -8.45 -5.81
CA VAL A 175 -0.88 -7.81 -5.00
C VAL A 175 -0.96 -6.30 -5.21
N SER A 176 -0.92 -5.54 -4.12
CA SER A 176 -0.92 -4.09 -4.16
C SER A 176 0.35 -3.55 -3.55
N ILE A 177 1.15 -2.80 -4.32
CA ILE A 177 2.27 -2.01 -3.82
C ILE A 177 1.71 -0.63 -3.46
N THR A 178 1.84 -0.19 -2.22
CA THR A 178 1.34 1.12 -1.79
C THR A 178 2.50 1.96 -1.29
N TYR A 179 2.84 3.01 -2.04
CA TYR A 179 3.90 3.97 -1.77
C TYR A 179 3.36 5.18 -1.02
N ARG A 180 4.10 5.61 0.01
CA ARG A 180 3.79 6.80 0.81
C ARG A 180 5.05 7.56 1.17
N LYS A 181 4.91 8.86 1.40
CA LYS A 181 5.94 9.70 2.03
C LYS A 181 5.50 10.05 3.44
N VAL A 182 6.38 9.81 4.41
CA VAL A 182 6.18 10.17 5.81
C VAL A 182 6.51 11.64 6.03
N LYS A 183 5.68 12.33 6.80
CA LYS A 183 5.94 13.73 7.21
C LYS A 183 7.05 13.79 8.25
N PRO A 184 7.90 14.81 8.21
CA PRO A 184 8.95 14.98 9.21
C PRO A 184 8.42 14.98 10.66
N GLY A 185 9.20 14.47 11.60
CA GLY A 185 8.91 14.51 13.02
C GLY A 185 7.78 13.58 13.51
N LYS A 186 7.43 12.57 12.71
CA LYS A 186 6.35 11.61 13.02
C LYS A 186 6.85 10.18 13.28
N VAL A 187 8.15 10.01 13.44
CA VAL A 187 8.79 8.71 13.64
C VAL A 187 9.27 8.59 15.07
N HIS A 188 8.97 7.47 15.70
CA HIS A 188 9.37 7.12 17.05
C HIS A 188 10.42 5.99 17.04
N PRO A 189 11.27 5.88 18.08
CA PRO A 189 12.15 4.74 18.22
C PRO A 189 11.35 3.44 18.41
N ILE A 190 11.92 2.32 17.98
CA ILE A 190 11.34 1.00 18.21
C ILE A 190 11.45 0.66 19.69
N ASN A 191 10.34 0.23 20.29
CA ASN A 191 10.37 -0.36 21.63
C ASN A 191 11.12 -1.71 21.57
N PRO A 192 12.28 -1.86 22.24
CA PRO A 192 13.10 -3.08 22.15
C PRO A 192 12.42 -4.32 22.73
N GLU A 193 11.44 -4.15 23.63
CA GLU A 193 10.65 -5.23 24.20
C GLU A 193 9.31 -5.44 23.47
N GLY A 194 9.02 -4.61 22.47
CA GLY A 194 7.77 -4.59 21.73
C GLY A 194 7.65 -5.75 20.72
N LYS A 195 6.45 -5.92 20.19
CA LYS A 195 6.15 -6.97 19.19
C LYS A 195 6.93 -6.79 17.90
N VAL A 196 7.22 -5.53 17.51
CA VAL A 196 7.99 -5.27 16.28
C VAL A 196 9.44 -5.68 16.44
N ALA A 197 10.08 -5.41 17.60
CA ALA A 197 11.44 -5.87 17.87
C ALA A 197 11.53 -7.41 17.80
N LYS A 198 10.59 -8.12 18.43
CA LYS A 198 10.51 -9.59 18.35
C LYS A 198 10.34 -10.08 16.92
N LEU A 199 9.45 -9.45 16.15
CA LEU A 199 9.25 -9.77 14.74
C LEU A 199 10.53 -9.59 13.92
N LEU A 200 11.26 -8.49 14.11
CA LEU A 200 12.52 -8.22 13.42
C LEU A 200 13.57 -9.27 13.73
N GLN A 201 13.68 -9.67 14.98
CA GLN A 201 14.59 -10.74 15.39
C GLN A 201 14.19 -12.08 14.80
N GLU A 202 12.93 -12.48 14.93
CA GLU A 202 12.44 -13.81 14.53
C GLU A 202 12.38 -14.01 13.01
N LYS A 203 12.00 -12.98 12.26
CA LYS A 203 11.75 -13.08 10.81
C LYS A 203 12.88 -12.55 9.95
N PHE A 204 13.58 -11.52 10.43
CA PHE A 204 14.59 -10.81 9.63
C PHE A 204 16.00 -10.99 10.18
N ASN A 205 16.16 -11.67 11.31
CA ASN A 205 17.46 -11.82 12.02
C ASN A 205 18.15 -10.49 12.34
N ILE A 206 17.35 -9.46 12.65
CA ILE A 206 17.83 -8.12 13.03
C ILE A 206 17.80 -8.04 14.55
N SER A 207 18.99 -7.84 15.16
CA SER A 207 19.15 -7.72 16.62
C SER A 207 18.52 -6.43 17.14
N PRO A 208 17.84 -6.43 18.31
CA PRO A 208 17.33 -5.23 18.97
C PRO A 208 18.40 -4.16 19.23
N GLU A 209 19.65 -4.54 19.43
CA GLU A 209 20.77 -3.63 19.66
C GLU A 209 21.10 -2.76 18.45
N LEU A 210 20.92 -3.29 17.22
CA LEU A 210 21.09 -2.54 15.98
C LEU A 210 19.94 -1.55 15.72
N ILE A 211 18.84 -1.67 16.45
CA ILE A 211 17.64 -0.85 16.27
C ILE A 211 17.76 0.47 17.07
N THR A 212 18.52 0.47 18.15
CA THR A 212 18.70 1.64 19.06
C THR A 212 19.70 2.65 18.54
N ASP A 213 20.54 2.31 17.57
CA ASP A 213 21.67 3.14 17.10
C ASP A 213 21.30 4.11 15.94
N GLN A 214 20.01 4.23 15.60
CA GLN A 214 19.52 5.11 14.51
C GLN A 214 18.81 6.38 15.01
N SER A 215 19.19 6.88 16.20
CA SER A 215 18.70 8.15 16.76
C SER A 215 19.54 9.34 16.32
#